data_4e09194ca8ea68c687dfe75c614c6187
#
_entry.id   4e09194ca8ea68c687dfe75c614c6187
#
_cell.length_a   1.000
_cell.length_b   1.000
_cell.length_c   1.000
_cell.angle_alpha   90.00
_cell.angle_beta   90.00
_cell.angle_gamma   90.00
#
_symmetry.space_group_name_H-M   'P 1'
#
loop_
_entity.id
_entity.type
_entity.pdbx_description
1 polymer ?
#
loop_
_entity_poly.entity_id
_entity_poly.type
_entity_poly.pdbx_seq_one_letter_code
_entity_poly.pdbx_strand_id
1 'polypeptide(L)'
;MAFAALLLVSCATQVAPGGGPEDKLPPRVAAVYPAPKTTNHPNELLVRLEFDEWINASIPRSAVSISPPIDKKLRFEVSGNTLELSSRAVLDTGTTYTITFAGGIKDLHGNALAKPFQVVFSTGAIIDSLTVTGRVLVNQAMTRKKEYPSIGLFLLGEDRNSRHYLEKYRDTTTKEISKEPLLLKEPPLYVTRADSAGHFTLTGLKAGHYRVVAFVDGNGNQKVELSTEQVGLWTGDLNLTAESTDTLWLAVADMDTTKLELESVTQPFANVLEVSFTRGVYFDSAFTDTANCHLTSPENKVLYPRLVYRGASSNKPQFYFDPAPKGEVLYKFVCNAAKDSMFRSLDTLRNEVEWEWKKMESDTLPPKVSGVKSNSKAKVLFPDDSLVVYFNKPKLDSLEQTFFVAVNKDTTQVQVKQVDPVRFAVEKTAPWQTDISVIFLMGYMDTTLAAADSNGKRDTVISLKYQRLQKFETVSKLKFAKLRGRIPGATPKAIVRLLSAETNQYYMEHCNGDGSFSFDDLVEGAYLMDYYYPEEGKDQPDAGSVEPLRYGSAWRAISDTLKVKNGENVLDSLTKVVPSL
;
A
#
# COMPACT_ATOMS: atom_id res chain seq x y z
N MET A 1 -37.27 3.51 84.57
CA MET A 1 -36.41 4.41 83.77
C MET A 1 -35.44 3.59 82.92
N ALA A 2 -35.78 3.39 81.63
CA ALA A 2 -34.92 2.67 80.69
C ALA A 2 -34.18 3.69 79.80
N PHE A 3 -32.88 3.67 79.87
CA PHE A 3 -32.02 4.52 79.05
C PHE A 3 -31.71 3.81 77.72
N ALA A 4 -32.26 4.29 76.60
CA ALA A 4 -31.99 3.79 75.30
C ALA A 4 -30.69 4.46 74.75
N ALA A 5 -29.61 3.70 74.61
CA ALA A 5 -28.38 4.14 73.98
C ALA A 5 -28.57 4.06 72.45
N LEU A 6 -28.54 5.22 71.78
CA LEU A 6 -28.58 5.36 70.34
C LEU A 6 -27.15 5.21 69.78
N LEU A 7 -26.82 4.05 69.16
CA LEU A 7 -25.57 3.84 68.43
C LEU A 7 -25.69 4.47 67.04
N LEU A 8 -25.03 5.59 66.83
CA LEU A 8 -24.80 6.20 65.49
C LEU A 8 -23.68 5.43 64.80
N VAL A 9 -24.04 4.57 63.87
CA VAL A 9 -23.09 3.96 62.94
C VAL A 9 -22.85 4.96 61.81
N SER A 10 -21.74 5.67 61.88
CA SER A 10 -21.26 6.51 60.78
C SER A 10 -20.47 5.62 59.78
N CYS A 11 -21.04 5.30 58.65
CA CYS A 11 -20.32 4.72 57.54
C CYS A 11 -19.53 5.86 56.83
N ALA A 12 -18.27 6.02 57.15
CA ALA A 12 -17.37 6.82 56.37
C ALA A 12 -17.02 6.01 55.09
N THR A 13 -17.55 6.41 53.94
CA THR A 13 -17.09 5.94 52.65
C THR A 13 -15.74 6.57 52.37
N GLN A 14 -14.68 5.77 52.39
CA GLN A 14 -13.36 6.22 51.87
C GLN A 14 -13.49 6.43 50.35
N VAL A 15 -13.73 7.65 49.94
CA VAL A 15 -13.55 8.06 48.57
C VAL A 15 -12.04 8.23 48.35
N ALA A 16 -11.46 7.45 47.44
CA ALA A 16 -10.08 7.67 47.05
C ALA A 16 -9.91 9.14 46.59
N PRO A 17 -8.85 9.83 47.03
CA PRO A 17 -8.64 11.19 46.59
C PRO A 17 -8.66 11.26 45.08
N GLY A 18 -9.53 12.10 44.51
CA GLY A 18 -9.58 12.38 43.11
C GLY A 18 -8.23 12.88 42.66
N GLY A 19 -7.54 12.15 41.80
CA GLY A 19 -6.27 12.58 41.23
C GLY A 19 -6.41 13.95 40.58
N GLY A 20 -5.31 14.69 40.46
CA GLY A 20 -5.23 15.92 39.70
C GLY A 20 -5.58 15.69 38.22
N PRO A 21 -5.60 16.73 37.39
CA PRO A 21 -5.76 16.57 35.94
C PRO A 21 -4.76 15.57 35.40
N GLU A 22 -5.20 14.72 34.47
CA GLU A 22 -4.34 13.76 33.78
C GLU A 22 -3.21 14.52 33.06
N ASP A 23 -1.97 14.13 33.30
CA ASP A 23 -0.83 14.67 32.57
C ASP A 23 -0.80 14.18 31.13
N LYS A 24 -0.80 15.12 30.18
CA LYS A 24 -0.76 14.88 28.73
C LYS A 24 0.46 15.52 28.07
N LEU A 25 1.35 16.09 28.85
CA LEU A 25 2.55 16.73 28.32
C LEU A 25 3.65 15.67 28.11
N PRO A 26 4.34 15.69 26.96
CA PRO A 26 5.45 14.79 26.72
C PRO A 26 6.72 15.27 27.45
N PRO A 27 7.62 14.36 27.87
CA PRO A 27 8.89 14.71 28.47
C PRO A 27 9.78 15.50 27.52
N ARG A 28 10.57 16.44 28.04
CA ARG A 28 11.51 17.26 27.30
C ARG A 28 12.91 17.10 27.84
N VAL A 29 13.91 17.09 26.94
CA VAL A 29 15.31 17.04 27.32
C VAL A 29 15.75 18.42 27.86
N ALA A 30 16.16 18.46 29.11
CA ALA A 30 16.64 19.66 29.82
C ALA A 30 18.16 19.80 29.70
N ALA A 31 18.92 18.69 29.80
CA ALA A 31 20.37 18.69 29.65
C ALA A 31 20.86 17.42 28.92
N VAL A 32 22.04 17.51 28.33
CA VAL A 32 22.64 16.41 27.57
C VAL A 32 24.16 16.36 27.74
N TYR A 33 24.69 15.15 27.86
CA TYR A 33 26.10 14.85 27.76
C TYR A 33 26.34 13.77 26.70
N PRO A 34 27.36 13.90 25.82
CA PRO A 34 28.22 15.06 25.66
C PRO A 34 27.42 16.28 25.19
N ALA A 35 27.94 17.46 25.46
CA ALA A 35 27.33 18.70 24.96
C ALA A 35 27.24 18.67 23.44
N PRO A 36 26.20 19.26 22.85
CA PRO A 36 26.03 19.24 21.39
C PRO A 36 27.28 19.81 20.69
N LYS A 37 27.68 19.12 19.59
CA LYS A 37 28.88 19.48 18.79
C LYS A 37 30.22 19.35 19.55
N THR A 38 30.31 18.49 20.55
CA THR A 38 31.58 18.13 21.19
C THR A 38 32.51 17.46 20.17
N THR A 39 33.76 17.91 20.10
CA THR A 39 34.85 17.30 19.33
C THR A 39 35.87 16.62 20.25
N ASN A 40 36.70 15.73 19.69
CA ASN A 40 37.71 14.95 20.44
C ASN A 40 37.09 14.20 21.65
N HIS A 41 35.84 13.74 21.47
CA HIS A 41 35.17 12.88 22.45
C HIS A 41 35.95 11.58 22.62
N PRO A 42 36.09 11.01 23.83
CA PRO A 42 36.69 9.69 24.00
C PRO A 42 36.05 8.62 23.11
N ASN A 43 36.85 7.60 22.71
CA ASN A 43 36.38 6.51 21.85
C ASN A 43 35.48 5.52 22.63
N GLU A 44 34.67 6.02 23.53
CA GLU A 44 33.68 5.26 24.30
C GLU A 44 32.29 5.85 24.09
N LEU A 45 31.26 4.98 24.09
CA LEU A 45 29.88 5.44 24.00
C LEU A 45 29.33 5.65 25.40
N LEU A 46 29.17 6.92 25.77
CA LEU A 46 28.46 7.35 26.96
C LEU A 46 27.64 8.59 26.62
N VAL A 47 26.32 8.49 26.70
CA VAL A 47 25.41 9.62 26.51
C VAL A 47 24.45 9.67 27.69
N ARG A 48 24.26 10.85 28.26
CA ARG A 48 23.31 11.07 29.34
C ARG A 48 22.33 12.16 28.97
N LEU A 49 21.04 11.86 29.10
CA LEU A 49 19.95 12.81 28.93
C LEU A 49 19.30 13.06 30.28
N GLU A 50 19.10 14.32 30.64
CA GLU A 50 18.28 14.74 31.76
C GLU A 50 16.97 15.35 31.24
N PHE A 51 15.84 14.86 31.74
CA PHE A 51 14.52 15.34 31.36
C PHE A 51 13.94 16.27 32.40
N ASP A 52 12.95 17.07 32.01
CA ASP A 52 12.23 17.98 32.92
C ASP A 52 11.28 17.22 33.87
N GLU A 53 11.05 15.93 33.63
CA GLU A 53 10.22 15.05 34.44
C GLU A 53 10.78 13.62 34.52
N TRP A 54 10.18 12.77 35.33
CA TRP A 54 10.57 11.36 35.46
C TRP A 54 10.14 10.56 34.26
N ILE A 55 11.03 9.69 33.79
CA ILE A 55 10.79 8.83 32.63
C ILE A 55 10.63 7.36 33.04
N ASN A 56 9.94 6.60 32.20
CA ASN A 56 9.75 5.17 32.37
C ASN A 56 11.09 4.43 32.23
N ALA A 57 11.37 3.52 33.16
CA ALA A 57 12.63 2.74 33.16
C ALA A 57 12.75 1.77 31.97
N SER A 58 11.64 1.42 31.32
CA SER A 58 11.62 0.51 30.18
C SER A 58 11.84 1.27 28.87
N ILE A 59 13.08 1.34 28.41
CA ILE A 59 13.44 1.96 27.14
C ILE A 59 13.56 0.86 26.07
N PRO A 60 12.66 0.83 25.07
CA PRO A 60 12.76 -0.16 23.98
C PRO A 60 14.00 0.12 23.12
N ARG A 61 14.68 -0.95 22.66
CA ARG A 61 15.87 -0.81 21.80
C ARG A 61 15.56 0.02 20.55
N SER A 62 14.37 -0.12 20.03
CA SER A 62 13.88 0.61 18.86
C SER A 62 13.72 2.11 19.08
N ALA A 63 13.74 2.62 20.33
CA ALA A 63 13.69 4.06 20.62
C ALA A 63 15.01 4.78 20.36
N VAL A 64 16.11 4.05 20.12
CA VAL A 64 17.44 4.65 19.95
C VAL A 64 18.12 4.11 18.71
N SER A 65 18.59 5.01 17.86
CA SER A 65 19.44 4.70 16.70
C SER A 65 20.79 5.40 16.80
N ILE A 66 21.83 4.77 16.29
CA ILE A 66 23.20 5.28 16.29
C ILE A 66 23.78 5.23 14.90
N SER A 67 24.38 6.31 14.47
CA SER A 67 25.05 6.48 13.18
C SER A 67 26.46 7.06 13.37
N PRO A 68 27.48 6.47 12.80
CA PRO A 68 27.54 5.13 12.22
C PRO A 68 27.15 4.01 13.18
N PRO A 69 26.74 2.82 12.68
CA PRO A 69 26.33 1.72 13.53
C PRO A 69 27.51 1.15 14.33
N ILE A 70 27.21 0.66 15.52
CA ILE A 70 28.19 -0.01 16.39
C ILE A 70 27.89 -1.50 16.49
N ASP A 71 28.90 -2.31 16.74
CA ASP A 71 28.81 -3.78 16.75
C ASP A 71 28.44 -4.41 18.11
N LYS A 72 28.32 -3.61 19.18
CA LYS A 72 28.02 -4.07 20.53
C LYS A 72 26.63 -3.61 21.00
N LYS A 73 26.09 -4.37 21.95
CA LYS A 73 24.77 -4.06 22.54
C LYS A 73 24.80 -2.76 23.32
N LEU A 74 23.69 -2.01 23.20
CA LEU A 74 23.42 -0.85 24.01
C LEU A 74 22.94 -1.26 25.40
N ARG A 75 23.33 -0.48 26.41
CA ARG A 75 22.83 -0.55 27.77
C ARG A 75 22.10 0.74 28.08
N PHE A 76 20.93 0.64 28.66
CA PHE A 76 20.11 1.77 29.13
C PHE A 76 20.00 1.69 30.63
N GLU A 77 20.30 2.78 31.33
CA GLU A 77 20.11 2.94 32.76
C GLU A 77 19.25 4.19 33.00
N VAL A 78 18.15 4.00 33.72
CA VAL A 78 17.22 5.10 34.04
C VAL A 78 17.20 5.32 35.54
N SER A 79 17.43 6.54 35.97
CA SER A 79 17.35 6.97 37.36
C SER A 79 16.53 8.27 37.47
N GLY A 80 15.26 8.15 37.85
CA GLY A 80 14.33 9.27 37.93
C GLY A 80 14.10 9.94 36.55
N ASN A 81 14.61 11.15 36.39
CA ASN A 81 14.53 11.93 35.16
C ASN A 81 15.79 11.80 34.28
N THR A 82 16.72 10.91 34.60
CA THR A 82 17.98 10.75 33.87
C THR A 82 18.00 9.41 33.12
N LEU A 83 18.31 9.46 31.83
CA LEU A 83 18.61 8.29 30.98
C LEU A 83 20.10 8.30 30.64
N GLU A 84 20.79 7.23 30.99
CA GLU A 84 22.16 6.96 30.54
C GLU A 84 22.17 5.86 29.49
N LEU A 85 22.82 6.15 28.35
CA LEU A 85 23.09 5.22 27.27
C LEU A 85 24.58 4.93 27.22
N SER A 86 24.96 3.66 27.27
CA SER A 86 26.35 3.23 27.16
C SER A 86 26.52 1.98 26.30
N SER A 87 27.75 1.70 25.89
CA SER A 87 28.11 0.46 25.19
C SER A 87 29.57 0.12 25.47
N ARG A 88 29.90 -1.19 25.34
CA ARG A 88 31.30 -1.67 25.34
C ARG A 88 31.97 -1.56 23.96
N ALA A 89 31.30 -0.99 22.96
CA ALA A 89 31.91 -0.70 21.67
C ALA A 89 32.99 0.38 21.82
N VAL A 90 34.11 0.17 21.15
CA VAL A 90 35.09 1.24 20.94
C VAL A 90 34.66 2.00 19.70
N LEU A 91 34.43 3.30 19.83
CA LEU A 91 34.06 4.17 18.73
C LEU A 91 35.26 4.40 17.79
N ASP A 92 34.98 4.50 16.48
CA ASP A 92 36.00 4.78 15.48
C ASP A 92 36.58 6.17 15.70
N THR A 93 37.90 6.30 15.56
CA THR A 93 38.61 7.58 15.67
C THR A 93 38.27 8.49 14.49
N GLY A 94 38.20 9.81 14.74
CA GLY A 94 37.96 10.81 13.69
C GLY A 94 36.59 10.72 13.05
N THR A 95 35.58 10.22 13.78
CA THR A 95 34.25 9.91 13.26
C THR A 95 33.19 10.73 13.96
N THR A 96 32.28 11.31 13.20
CA THR A 96 31.09 11.98 13.71
C THR A 96 30.00 10.95 13.99
N TYR A 97 29.53 10.91 15.24
CA TYR A 97 28.42 10.07 15.67
C TYR A 97 27.17 10.90 15.89
N THR A 98 26.06 10.40 15.39
CA THR A 98 24.71 10.93 15.65
C THR A 98 23.89 9.87 16.34
N ILE A 99 23.38 10.18 17.54
CA ILE A 99 22.50 9.32 18.29
C ILE A 99 21.13 9.95 18.34
N THR A 100 20.13 9.24 17.80
CA THR A 100 18.74 9.70 17.74
C THR A 100 17.91 8.97 18.79
N PHE A 101 17.24 9.70 19.64
CA PHE A 101 16.25 9.24 20.62
C PHE A 101 14.86 9.61 20.11
N ALA A 102 13.93 8.65 20.08
CA ALA A 102 12.60 8.82 19.47
C ALA A 102 11.47 8.37 20.40
N GLY A 103 10.26 8.37 19.92
CA GLY A 103 8.99 8.22 20.64
C GLY A 103 8.78 6.97 21.52
N GLY A 104 9.75 6.06 21.61
CA GLY A 104 9.74 4.95 22.58
C GLY A 104 10.11 5.36 24.01
N ILE A 105 10.65 6.57 24.21
CA ILE A 105 10.94 7.15 25.52
C ILE A 105 9.67 7.81 26.03
N LYS A 106 9.20 7.43 27.19
CA LYS A 106 7.93 7.88 27.77
C LYS A 106 8.13 8.35 29.21
N ASP A 107 7.27 9.28 29.65
CA ASP A 107 7.12 9.62 31.06
C ASP A 107 6.43 8.47 31.84
N LEU A 108 6.17 8.70 33.13
CA LEU A 108 5.44 7.75 33.98
C LEU A 108 3.94 7.66 33.64
N HIS A 109 3.38 8.63 32.94
CA HIS A 109 1.98 8.69 32.49
C HIS A 109 1.76 8.07 31.11
N GLY A 110 2.86 7.70 30.40
CA GLY A 110 2.83 7.06 29.09
C GLY A 110 2.90 8.03 27.91
N ASN A 111 3.09 9.34 28.15
CA ASN A 111 3.30 10.32 27.11
C ASN A 111 4.68 10.12 26.49
N ALA A 112 4.73 9.94 25.17
CA ALA A 112 5.96 9.70 24.45
C ALA A 112 6.65 11.01 24.05
N LEU A 113 7.99 10.99 23.95
CA LEU A 113 8.79 12.09 23.40
C LEU A 113 8.17 12.60 22.09
N ALA A 114 7.81 13.88 22.03
CA ALA A 114 6.99 14.44 20.94
C ALA A 114 7.72 14.48 19.60
N LYS A 115 9.05 14.69 19.63
CA LYS A 115 9.91 14.73 18.43
C LYS A 115 11.21 13.99 18.71
N PRO A 116 11.83 13.39 17.69
CA PRO A 116 13.16 12.81 17.83
C PRO A 116 14.17 13.85 18.34
N PHE A 117 14.99 13.45 19.31
CA PHE A 117 16.08 14.26 19.86
C PHE A 117 17.41 13.68 19.43
N GLN A 118 18.33 14.51 18.95
CA GLN A 118 19.62 14.06 18.42
C GLN A 118 20.79 14.62 19.22
N VAL A 119 21.74 13.76 19.52
CA VAL A 119 23.04 14.09 20.09
C VAL A 119 24.10 13.85 19.03
N VAL A 120 24.82 14.91 18.65
CA VAL A 120 25.89 14.83 17.65
C VAL A 120 27.21 15.23 18.30
N PHE A 121 28.21 14.36 18.20
CA PHE A 121 29.58 14.58 18.65
C PHE A 121 30.59 13.90 17.72
N SER A 122 31.85 14.27 17.81
CA SER A 122 32.93 13.64 17.03
C SER A 122 34.06 13.16 17.94
N THR A 123 34.57 11.95 17.65
CA THR A 123 35.82 11.44 18.25
C THR A 123 37.06 12.10 17.64
N GLY A 124 36.89 12.88 16.57
CA GLY A 124 37.93 13.68 15.94
C GLY A 124 37.80 15.17 16.18
N ALA A 125 38.69 15.94 15.57
CA ALA A 125 38.72 17.40 15.67
C ALA A 125 37.63 18.09 14.83
N ILE A 126 37.00 17.37 13.89
CA ILE A 126 36.00 17.90 12.94
C ILE A 126 34.68 17.18 13.14
N ILE A 127 33.58 17.92 13.01
CA ILE A 127 32.22 17.39 12.95
C ILE A 127 31.71 17.52 11.52
N ASP A 128 31.27 16.40 10.94
CA ASP A 128 30.50 16.43 9.71
C ASP A 128 29.16 17.16 9.98
N SER A 129 28.79 18.09 9.11
CA SER A 129 27.70 19.03 9.42
C SER A 129 26.55 19.00 8.39
N LEU A 130 26.65 18.17 7.35
CA LEU A 130 25.59 18.11 6.37
C LEU A 130 24.31 17.53 6.99
N THR A 131 23.19 17.99 6.45
CA THR A 131 21.86 17.63 6.95
C THR A 131 20.94 17.31 5.78
N VAL A 132 20.14 16.27 5.95
CA VAL A 132 19.07 15.89 5.03
C VAL A 132 17.76 15.86 5.81
N THR A 133 16.74 16.47 5.24
CA THR A 133 15.38 16.46 5.79
C THR A 133 14.41 15.78 4.85
N GLY A 134 13.30 15.33 5.37
CA GLY A 134 12.29 14.73 4.51
C GLY A 134 11.05 14.30 5.24
N ARG A 135 10.21 13.58 4.49
CA ARG A 135 8.97 13.01 4.99
C ARG A 135 8.75 11.60 4.46
N VAL A 136 8.30 10.72 5.32
CA VAL A 136 7.88 9.35 4.97
C VAL A 136 6.36 9.25 5.05
N LEU A 137 5.75 8.79 3.97
CA LEU A 137 4.35 8.39 3.97
C LEU A 137 4.25 6.95 4.50
N VAL A 138 3.60 6.81 5.63
CA VAL A 138 3.18 5.50 6.14
C VAL A 138 1.75 5.26 5.67
N ASN A 139 1.52 4.21 4.94
CA ASN A 139 0.18 3.87 4.49
C ASN A 139 -0.68 3.49 5.72
N GLN A 140 -1.54 4.41 6.15
CA GLN A 140 -2.36 4.25 7.36
C GLN A 140 -3.31 3.04 7.32
N ALA A 141 -3.64 2.55 6.12
CA ALA A 141 -4.47 1.35 5.96
C ALA A 141 -3.75 0.06 6.41
N MET A 142 -2.43 0.07 6.49
CA MET A 142 -1.61 -1.11 6.83
C MET A 142 -1.03 -1.06 8.25
N THR A 143 -0.89 0.10 8.88
CA THR A 143 -0.33 0.21 10.24
C THR A 143 -1.43 0.16 11.30
N ARG A 144 -1.61 -0.99 11.93
CA ARG A 144 -2.47 -1.13 13.12
C ARG A 144 -1.83 -0.55 14.39
N LYS A 145 -0.56 -0.13 14.34
CA LYS A 145 0.21 0.47 15.44
C LYS A 145 0.80 1.79 14.96
N LYS A 146 0.96 2.75 15.88
CA LYS A 146 1.75 3.95 15.63
C LYS A 146 3.22 3.54 15.53
N GLU A 147 3.68 3.27 14.32
CA GLU A 147 5.06 2.91 14.04
C GLU A 147 5.75 4.14 13.44
N TYR A 148 7.01 4.33 13.83
CA TYR A 148 7.82 5.46 13.40
C TYR A 148 8.88 4.90 12.44
N PRO A 149 8.78 5.14 11.12
CA PRO A 149 9.75 4.61 10.17
C PRO A 149 11.16 5.12 10.47
N SER A 150 12.13 4.25 10.26
CA SER A 150 13.55 4.58 10.21
C SER A 150 13.93 4.95 8.79
N ILE A 151 14.82 5.92 8.62
CA ILE A 151 15.38 6.34 7.34
C ILE A 151 16.87 6.09 7.37
N GLY A 152 17.34 5.21 6.49
CA GLY A 152 18.73 4.80 6.38
C GLY A 152 19.39 5.33 5.12
N LEU A 153 20.63 5.82 5.25
CA LEU A 153 21.52 6.14 4.14
C LEU A 153 22.60 5.05 4.05
N PHE A 154 22.59 4.30 2.96
CA PHE A 154 23.58 3.28 2.63
C PHE A 154 24.65 3.87 1.70
N LEU A 155 25.90 3.86 2.13
CA LEU A 155 27.01 4.41 1.36
C LEU A 155 27.22 3.62 0.07
N LEU A 156 27.48 4.31 -1.02
CA LEU A 156 27.74 3.78 -2.37
C LEU A 156 29.17 4.04 -2.84
N GLY A 157 29.63 3.24 -3.79
CA GLY A 157 30.85 3.49 -4.55
C GLY A 157 32.15 3.20 -3.81
N GLU A 158 33.22 3.88 -4.23
CA GLU A 158 34.59 3.65 -3.75
C GLU A 158 34.78 4.02 -2.28
N ASP A 159 34.00 4.96 -1.77
CA ASP A 159 34.08 5.40 -0.36
C ASP A 159 33.76 4.30 0.64
N ARG A 160 33.08 3.23 0.23
CA ARG A 160 32.78 2.07 1.08
C ARG A 160 34.05 1.41 1.62
N ASN A 161 35.11 1.37 0.82
CA ASN A 161 36.39 0.78 1.21
C ASN A 161 37.12 1.54 2.32
N SER A 162 36.77 2.82 2.55
CA SER A 162 37.36 3.66 3.59
C SER A 162 36.67 3.50 4.96
N ARG A 163 35.61 2.69 5.06
CA ARG A 163 34.80 2.53 6.27
C ARG A 163 35.15 1.23 7.00
N HIS A 164 35.82 1.34 8.16
CA HIS A 164 36.28 0.20 8.96
C HIS A 164 35.18 -0.82 9.30
N TYR A 165 34.00 -0.36 9.69
CA TYR A 165 32.91 -1.28 10.04
C TYR A 165 32.37 -2.09 8.86
N LEU A 166 32.59 -1.68 7.62
CA LEU A 166 32.20 -2.43 6.42
C LEU A 166 33.12 -3.59 6.10
N GLU A 167 34.27 -3.72 6.76
CA GLU A 167 35.19 -4.86 6.53
C GLU A 167 34.54 -6.21 6.81
N LYS A 168 33.60 -6.28 7.75
CA LYS A 168 32.83 -7.50 8.03
C LYS A 168 31.89 -7.92 6.89
N TYR A 169 31.60 -7.04 5.95
CA TYR A 169 30.76 -7.30 4.77
C TYR A 169 31.58 -7.51 3.50
N ARG A 170 32.89 -7.65 3.67
CA ARG A 170 33.82 -7.96 2.58
C ARG A 170 33.50 -9.35 2.01
N ASP A 171 33.51 -9.47 0.68
CA ASP A 171 33.35 -10.77 0.03
C ASP A 171 34.48 -11.73 0.47
N THR A 172 34.14 -12.96 0.84
CA THR A 172 35.07 -13.93 1.38
C THR A 172 36.05 -14.46 0.32
N THR A 173 35.66 -14.39 -0.95
CA THR A 173 36.44 -14.92 -2.07
C THR A 173 37.33 -13.85 -2.69
N THR A 174 36.73 -12.71 -3.08
CA THR A 174 37.47 -11.60 -3.71
C THR A 174 38.19 -10.73 -2.71
N LYS A 175 37.78 -10.76 -1.43
CA LYS A 175 38.22 -9.88 -0.35
C LYS A 175 37.98 -8.40 -0.62
N GLU A 176 37.10 -8.09 -1.56
CA GLU A 176 36.69 -6.74 -1.89
C GLU A 176 35.35 -6.41 -1.24
N ILE A 177 35.12 -5.14 -0.93
CA ILE A 177 33.81 -4.65 -0.52
C ILE A 177 33.05 -4.27 -1.78
N SER A 178 31.85 -4.81 -1.96
CA SER A 178 31.00 -4.42 -3.08
C SER A 178 30.76 -2.90 -3.09
N LYS A 179 30.81 -2.26 -4.27
CA LYS A 179 30.43 -0.85 -4.45
C LYS A 179 28.93 -0.62 -4.16
N GLU A 180 28.14 -1.67 -4.28
CA GLU A 180 26.71 -1.67 -3.96
C GLU A 180 26.48 -2.24 -2.56
N PRO A 181 25.64 -1.61 -1.71
CA PRO A 181 25.33 -2.11 -0.39
C PRO A 181 24.46 -3.37 -0.44
N LEU A 182 24.70 -4.29 0.47
CA LEU A 182 23.84 -5.44 0.69
C LEU A 182 22.70 -5.05 1.64
N LEU A 183 21.66 -4.38 1.12
CA LEU A 183 20.59 -3.72 1.89
C LEU A 183 19.96 -4.62 2.96
N LEU A 184 19.85 -5.94 2.72
CA LEU A 184 19.27 -6.91 3.66
C LEU A 184 20.27 -7.46 4.68
N LYS A 185 21.57 -7.25 4.50
CA LYS A 185 22.62 -7.86 5.34
C LYS A 185 23.33 -6.84 6.21
N GLU A 186 23.56 -5.65 5.69
CA GLU A 186 24.29 -4.60 6.39
C GLU A 186 23.35 -3.48 6.89
N PRO A 187 23.65 -2.86 8.04
CA PRO A 187 22.92 -1.69 8.48
C PRO A 187 23.29 -0.46 7.63
N PRO A 188 22.42 0.57 7.54
CA PRO A 188 22.78 1.84 6.93
C PRO A 188 23.92 2.52 7.69
N LEU A 189 24.72 3.32 6.98
CA LEU A 189 25.77 4.14 7.59
C LEU A 189 25.17 5.22 8.50
N TYR A 190 24.14 5.90 8.03
CA TYR A 190 23.39 6.88 8.82
C TYR A 190 21.93 6.45 8.92
N VAL A 191 21.36 6.60 10.09
CA VAL A 191 19.95 6.27 10.34
C VAL A 191 19.33 7.26 11.31
N THR A 192 18.08 7.64 11.02
CA THR A 192 17.24 8.42 11.94
C THR A 192 15.85 7.82 11.99
N ARG A 193 15.02 8.35 12.87
CA ARG A 193 13.60 7.99 12.96
C ARG A 193 12.72 9.18 12.64
N ALA A 194 11.63 8.92 11.91
CA ALA A 194 10.61 9.91 11.66
C ALA A 194 9.77 10.17 12.93
N ASP A 195 9.15 11.33 13.01
CA ASP A 195 8.12 11.66 14.00
C ASP A 195 6.75 11.05 13.63
N SER A 196 5.72 11.31 14.45
CA SER A 196 4.36 10.82 14.23
C SER A 196 3.69 11.37 12.97
N ALA A 197 4.19 12.45 12.39
CA ALA A 197 3.74 13.04 11.13
C ALA A 197 4.59 12.59 9.94
N GLY A 198 5.57 11.71 10.17
CA GLY A 198 6.48 11.19 9.16
C GLY A 198 7.67 12.10 8.85
N HIS A 199 7.84 13.24 9.53
CA HIS A 199 9.00 14.11 9.29
C HIS A 199 10.25 13.54 9.91
N PHE A 200 11.38 13.68 9.21
CA PHE A 200 12.68 13.26 9.69
C PHE A 200 13.77 14.27 9.38
N THR A 201 14.84 14.19 10.16
CA THR A 201 16.07 14.93 9.94
C THR A 201 17.26 14.01 10.23
N LEU A 202 18.19 13.93 9.30
CA LEU A 202 19.49 13.30 9.46
C LEU A 202 20.55 14.41 9.54
N THR A 203 21.33 14.41 10.59
CA THR A 203 22.38 15.42 10.84
C THR A 203 23.74 14.74 11.05
N GLY A 204 24.82 15.46 10.93
CA GLY A 204 26.16 14.92 11.11
C GLY A 204 26.61 14.06 9.94
N LEU A 205 26.16 14.40 8.73
CA LEU A 205 26.43 13.63 7.52
C LEU A 205 27.69 14.12 6.83
N LYS A 206 28.42 13.19 6.23
CA LYS A 206 29.53 13.44 5.32
C LYS A 206 29.03 13.52 3.88
N ALA A 207 29.66 14.37 3.05
CA ALA A 207 29.42 14.38 1.62
C ALA A 207 29.72 13.01 1.01
N GLY A 208 28.91 12.60 0.03
CA GLY A 208 29.05 11.29 -0.60
C GLY A 208 27.80 10.85 -1.35
N HIS A 209 27.86 9.65 -1.91
CA HIS A 209 26.75 9.03 -2.64
C HIS A 209 26.05 7.99 -1.76
N TYR A 210 24.73 8.08 -1.66
CA TYR A 210 23.96 7.27 -0.73
C TYR A 210 22.70 6.71 -1.37
N ARG A 211 22.39 5.43 -1.11
CA ARG A 211 21.06 4.87 -1.33
C ARG A 211 20.19 5.15 -0.12
N VAL A 212 19.00 5.69 -0.37
CA VAL A 212 18.06 6.07 0.69
C VAL A 212 16.97 5.04 0.80
N VAL A 213 16.81 4.46 1.99
CA VAL A 213 15.80 3.45 2.29
C VAL A 213 15.04 3.87 3.55
N ALA A 214 13.72 3.85 3.48
CA ALA A 214 12.86 3.94 4.65
C ALA A 214 12.37 2.55 5.04
N PHE A 215 12.30 2.23 6.33
CA PHE A 215 11.82 0.94 6.81
C PHE A 215 11.26 1.05 8.24
N VAL A 216 10.28 0.20 8.56
CA VAL A 216 9.65 0.17 9.88
C VAL A 216 10.38 -0.83 10.76
N ASP A 217 11.45 -0.38 11.41
CA ASP A 217 12.32 -1.19 12.27
C ASP A 217 11.62 -1.54 13.59
N GLY A 218 10.84 -2.60 13.59
CA GLY A 218 10.04 -3.04 14.74
C GLY A 218 10.87 -3.67 15.87
N ASN A 219 11.99 -4.32 15.54
CA ASN A 219 12.86 -5.00 16.50
C ASN A 219 14.08 -4.16 16.95
N GLY A 220 14.31 -3.01 16.33
CA GLY A 220 15.38 -2.07 16.67
C GLY A 220 16.79 -2.54 16.27
N ASN A 221 16.90 -3.46 15.30
CA ASN A 221 18.18 -3.98 14.84
C ASN A 221 18.87 -3.11 13.79
N GLN A 222 18.20 -2.08 13.29
CA GLN A 222 18.64 -1.14 12.25
C GLN A 222 18.98 -1.82 10.92
N LYS A 223 18.36 -2.95 10.60
CA LYS A 223 18.48 -3.66 9.34
C LYS A 223 17.14 -3.71 8.63
N VAL A 224 17.18 -3.86 7.34
CA VAL A 224 15.97 -4.02 6.52
C VAL A 224 15.57 -5.49 6.48
N GLU A 225 14.34 -5.80 6.89
CA GLU A 225 13.78 -7.15 6.93
C GLU A 225 12.46 -7.23 6.15
N LEU A 226 12.52 -7.71 4.90
CA LEU A 226 11.37 -7.67 3.98
C LEU A 226 10.17 -8.50 4.43
N SER A 227 10.38 -9.54 5.24
CA SER A 227 9.30 -10.44 5.67
C SER A 227 8.45 -9.89 6.80
N THR A 228 8.96 -8.92 7.56
CA THR A 228 8.34 -8.43 8.79
C THR A 228 8.16 -6.91 8.83
N GLU A 229 8.79 -6.20 7.90
CA GLU A 229 8.88 -4.75 7.91
C GLU A 229 8.36 -4.13 6.61
N GLN A 230 7.71 -2.99 6.74
CA GLN A 230 7.42 -2.14 5.60
C GLN A 230 8.69 -1.43 5.16
N VAL A 231 8.93 -1.39 3.87
CA VAL A 231 10.16 -0.83 3.29
C VAL A 231 9.81 0.06 2.11
N GLY A 232 10.65 1.03 1.83
CA GLY A 232 10.55 1.86 0.65
C GLY A 232 11.89 2.47 0.27
N LEU A 233 12.10 2.68 -1.03
CA LEU A 233 13.27 3.34 -1.57
C LEU A 233 12.90 4.73 -2.07
N TRP A 234 13.85 5.65 -1.99
CA TRP A 234 13.72 6.95 -2.63
C TRP A 234 13.77 6.82 -4.17
N THR A 235 13.52 7.90 -4.88
CA THR A 235 13.41 7.93 -6.36
C THR A 235 14.72 7.70 -7.11
N GLY A 236 15.83 7.62 -6.40
CA GLY A 236 17.17 7.42 -6.95
C GLY A 236 18.21 7.37 -5.85
N ASP A 237 19.48 7.44 -6.22
CA ASP A 237 20.58 7.58 -5.26
C ASP A 237 20.86 9.07 -4.98
N LEU A 238 21.11 9.39 -3.71
CA LEU A 238 21.36 10.74 -3.23
C LEU A 238 22.85 11.08 -3.40
N ASN A 239 23.14 12.14 -4.14
CA ASN A 239 24.46 12.77 -4.15
C ASN A 239 24.45 13.92 -3.13
N LEU A 240 24.96 13.68 -1.93
CA LEU A 240 24.97 14.66 -0.85
C LEU A 240 26.20 15.52 -0.90
N THR A 241 26.01 16.82 -1.09
CA THR A 241 27.04 17.85 -1.11
C THR A 241 26.68 19.00 -0.17
N ALA A 242 27.59 19.96 0.03
CA ALA A 242 27.30 21.15 0.83
C ALA A 242 26.18 22.03 0.23
N GLU A 243 25.91 21.89 -1.05
CA GLU A 243 24.90 22.65 -1.79
C GLU A 243 23.54 21.91 -1.88
N SER A 244 23.47 20.67 -1.38
CA SER A 244 22.24 19.87 -1.42
C SER A 244 21.20 20.47 -0.49
N THR A 245 20.06 20.84 -1.04
CA THR A 245 18.91 21.41 -0.30
C THR A 245 17.65 20.54 -0.43
N ASP A 246 17.78 19.35 -1.02
CA ASP A 246 16.64 18.50 -1.34
C ASP A 246 15.91 17.99 -0.09
N THR A 247 14.60 18.08 -0.12
CA THR A 247 13.73 17.41 0.85
C THR A 247 13.37 16.04 0.31
N LEU A 248 13.72 14.97 1.01
CA LEU A 248 13.45 13.61 0.60
C LEU A 248 12.00 13.21 0.92
N TRP A 249 11.33 12.64 -0.04
CA TRP A 249 9.98 12.12 0.12
C TRP A 249 9.98 10.62 -0.21
N LEU A 250 9.58 9.81 0.77
CA LEU A 250 9.54 8.37 0.65
C LEU A 250 8.15 7.84 1.02
N ALA A 251 7.81 6.69 0.48
CA ALA A 251 6.68 5.90 0.94
C ALA A 251 7.19 4.54 1.40
N VAL A 252 6.58 3.95 2.42
CA VAL A 252 6.84 2.57 2.84
C VAL A 252 5.61 1.71 2.60
N ALA A 253 5.83 0.47 2.18
CA ALA A 253 4.80 -0.53 1.97
C ALA A 253 5.29 -1.90 2.39
N ASP A 254 4.36 -2.81 2.65
CA ASP A 254 4.70 -4.23 2.84
C ASP A 254 5.33 -4.75 1.55
N MET A 255 6.55 -5.28 1.67
CA MET A 255 7.22 -5.95 0.57
C MET A 255 6.73 -7.38 0.52
N ASP A 256 5.93 -7.66 -0.49
CA ASP A 256 5.51 -9.02 -0.73
C ASP A 256 6.68 -9.83 -1.32
N THR A 257 7.31 -10.63 -0.48
CA THR A 257 8.45 -11.49 -0.82
C THR A 257 8.02 -12.84 -1.39
N THR A 258 6.71 -13.10 -1.44
CA THR A 258 6.18 -14.35 -2.00
C THR A 258 6.54 -14.44 -3.48
N LYS A 259 7.18 -15.50 -3.87
CA LYS A 259 7.45 -15.77 -5.29
C LYS A 259 6.15 -16.05 -6.02
N LEU A 260 6.10 -15.71 -7.29
CA LEU A 260 5.03 -16.17 -8.16
C LEU A 260 5.30 -17.64 -8.49
N GLU A 261 4.44 -18.52 -7.98
CA GLU A 261 4.51 -19.96 -8.19
C GLU A 261 3.14 -20.49 -8.59
N LEU A 262 3.11 -21.61 -9.26
CA LEU A 262 1.90 -22.34 -9.53
C LEU A 262 1.61 -23.25 -8.33
N GLU A 263 0.42 -23.09 -7.69
CA GLU A 263 0.06 -23.82 -6.47
C GLU A 263 -0.77 -25.07 -6.76
N SER A 264 -1.83 -24.90 -7.54
CA SER A 264 -2.80 -25.97 -7.77
C SER A 264 -3.67 -25.69 -8.98
N VAL A 265 -4.38 -26.71 -9.41
CA VAL A 265 -5.38 -26.63 -10.48
C VAL A 265 -6.70 -27.23 -10.02
N THR A 266 -7.79 -26.69 -10.55
CA THR A 266 -9.15 -27.22 -10.39
C THR A 266 -9.87 -27.22 -11.73
N GLN A 267 -10.85 -28.07 -11.87
CA GLN A 267 -11.65 -28.18 -13.08
C GLN A 267 -13.11 -27.82 -12.79
N PRO A 268 -13.50 -26.54 -12.96
CA PRO A 268 -14.87 -26.12 -12.67
C PRO A 268 -15.88 -26.61 -13.71
N PHE A 269 -15.45 -26.85 -14.95
CA PHE A 269 -16.28 -27.35 -16.06
C PHE A 269 -15.52 -28.37 -16.91
N ALA A 270 -16.25 -29.15 -17.73
CA ALA A 270 -15.67 -30.19 -18.56
C ALA A 270 -14.50 -29.75 -19.46
N ASN A 271 -14.47 -28.47 -19.82
CA ASN A 271 -13.50 -27.87 -20.75
C ASN A 271 -12.75 -26.68 -20.18
N VAL A 272 -12.82 -26.44 -18.84
CA VAL A 272 -12.16 -25.32 -18.17
C VAL A 272 -11.24 -25.82 -17.07
N LEU A 273 -10.00 -25.39 -17.12
CA LEU A 273 -9.04 -25.54 -16.03
C LEU A 273 -8.86 -24.20 -15.33
N GLU A 274 -9.09 -24.12 -14.04
CA GLU A 274 -8.75 -22.99 -13.20
C GLU A 274 -7.42 -23.27 -12.53
N VAL A 275 -6.46 -22.38 -12.71
CA VAL A 275 -5.10 -22.50 -12.20
C VAL A 275 -4.88 -21.51 -11.09
N SER A 276 -4.51 -21.96 -9.90
CA SER A 276 -4.20 -21.11 -8.76
C SER A 276 -2.70 -20.81 -8.70
N PHE A 277 -2.39 -19.53 -8.64
CA PHE A 277 -1.03 -19.03 -8.40
C PHE A 277 -0.93 -18.45 -7.00
N THR A 278 0.26 -18.45 -6.43
CA THR A 278 0.55 -17.83 -5.10
C THR A 278 0.21 -16.35 -5.07
N ARG A 279 0.17 -15.70 -6.24
CA ARG A 279 -0.06 -14.26 -6.41
C ARG A 279 -0.96 -13.95 -7.60
N GLY A 280 -1.50 -12.72 -7.63
CA GLY A 280 -2.23 -12.25 -8.79
C GLY A 280 -1.35 -12.18 -10.03
N VAL A 281 -1.83 -12.75 -11.12
CA VAL A 281 -1.15 -12.74 -12.42
C VAL A 281 -1.52 -11.48 -13.19
N TYR A 282 -0.53 -10.87 -13.82
CA TYR A 282 -0.71 -9.74 -14.72
C TYR A 282 -1.15 -10.26 -16.10
N PHE A 283 -2.29 -9.80 -16.58
CA PHE A 283 -2.88 -10.23 -17.86
C PHE A 283 -2.35 -9.35 -19.00
N ASP A 284 -1.14 -9.63 -19.46
CA ASP A 284 -0.57 -9.04 -20.67
C ASP A 284 -0.77 -9.95 -21.90
N SER A 285 -0.29 -9.49 -23.05
CA SER A 285 -0.36 -10.25 -24.30
C SER A 285 0.45 -11.55 -24.23
N ALA A 286 1.54 -11.58 -23.47
CA ALA A 286 2.35 -12.78 -23.32
C ALA A 286 1.64 -13.86 -22.48
N PHE A 287 0.97 -13.47 -21.39
CA PHE A 287 0.23 -14.42 -20.56
C PHE A 287 -1.05 -14.93 -21.26
N THR A 288 -1.71 -14.08 -22.02
CA THR A 288 -2.93 -14.46 -22.77
C THR A 288 -2.65 -15.17 -24.08
N ASP A 289 -1.39 -15.21 -24.53
CA ASP A 289 -0.98 -16.05 -25.66
C ASP A 289 -1.08 -17.52 -25.24
N THR A 290 -1.99 -18.23 -25.90
CA THR A 290 -2.30 -19.61 -25.58
C THR A 290 -1.15 -20.59 -25.80
N ALA A 291 -0.09 -20.20 -26.53
CA ALA A 291 1.12 -20.99 -26.70
C ALA A 291 1.99 -21.08 -25.41
N ASN A 292 1.89 -20.10 -24.52
CA ASN A 292 2.76 -20.01 -23.35
C ASN A 292 2.31 -20.85 -22.16
N CYS A 293 1.04 -21.24 -22.08
CA CYS A 293 0.53 -22.12 -21.04
C CYS A 293 -0.28 -23.25 -21.69
N HIS A 294 0.06 -24.51 -21.43
CA HIS A 294 -0.52 -25.66 -22.13
C HIS A 294 -0.59 -26.92 -21.25
N LEU A 295 -1.33 -27.89 -21.71
CA LEU A 295 -1.33 -29.23 -21.13
C LEU A 295 -0.45 -30.16 -21.99
N THR A 296 0.31 -31.02 -21.30
CA THR A 296 1.05 -32.11 -21.96
C THR A 296 0.47 -33.44 -21.50
N SER A 297 0.08 -34.31 -22.46
CA SER A 297 -0.40 -35.64 -22.17
C SER A 297 0.77 -36.60 -21.83
N PRO A 298 0.50 -37.80 -21.25
CA PRO A 298 1.53 -38.81 -21.01
C PRO A 298 2.27 -39.25 -22.28
N GLU A 299 1.63 -39.11 -23.43
CA GLU A 299 2.21 -39.40 -24.75
C GLU A 299 3.00 -38.22 -25.36
N ASN A 300 3.31 -37.20 -24.52
CA ASN A 300 3.96 -35.94 -24.92
C ASN A 300 3.20 -35.13 -25.98
N LYS A 301 1.89 -35.34 -26.12
CA LYS A 301 1.06 -34.49 -26.97
C LYS A 301 0.68 -33.21 -26.25
N VAL A 302 0.98 -32.06 -26.85
CA VAL A 302 0.66 -30.74 -26.32
C VAL A 302 -0.75 -30.32 -26.72
N LEU A 303 -1.52 -29.84 -25.77
CA LEU A 303 -2.87 -29.32 -25.94
C LEU A 303 -2.88 -27.84 -25.47
N TYR A 304 -3.16 -26.94 -26.40
CA TYR A 304 -3.24 -25.52 -26.11
C TYR A 304 -4.67 -25.12 -25.73
N PRO A 305 -4.85 -24.22 -24.73
CA PRO A 305 -6.17 -23.65 -24.49
C PRO A 305 -6.58 -22.78 -25.68
N ARG A 306 -7.85 -22.70 -25.95
CA ARG A 306 -8.40 -21.77 -26.94
C ARG A 306 -8.44 -20.34 -26.43
N LEU A 307 -8.64 -20.17 -25.11
CA LEU A 307 -8.73 -18.87 -24.42
C LEU A 307 -8.10 -18.95 -23.06
N VAL A 308 -7.48 -17.84 -22.65
CA VAL A 308 -7.04 -17.57 -21.28
C VAL A 308 -7.76 -16.31 -20.80
N TYR A 309 -8.45 -16.39 -19.65
CA TYR A 309 -9.22 -15.27 -19.14
C TYR A 309 -9.20 -15.21 -17.61
N ARG A 310 -9.62 -14.06 -17.07
CA ARG A 310 -9.65 -13.86 -15.63
C ARG A 310 -10.76 -14.68 -14.99
N GLY A 311 -10.41 -15.48 -13.98
CA GLY A 311 -11.36 -16.16 -13.12
C GLY A 311 -11.95 -15.23 -12.05
N ALA A 312 -12.34 -15.82 -10.92
CA ALA A 312 -12.93 -15.08 -9.79
C ALA A 312 -11.99 -14.04 -9.16
N SER A 313 -10.68 -14.28 -9.25
CA SER A 313 -9.62 -13.39 -8.76
C SER A 313 -8.42 -13.41 -9.71
N SER A 314 -7.54 -12.41 -9.59
CA SER A 314 -6.37 -12.28 -10.47
C SER A 314 -5.34 -13.42 -10.31
N ASN A 315 -5.34 -14.11 -9.17
CA ASN A 315 -4.47 -15.28 -8.95
C ASN A 315 -5.10 -16.61 -9.37
N LYS A 316 -6.32 -16.59 -9.96
CA LYS A 316 -7.04 -17.77 -10.43
C LYS A 316 -7.50 -17.60 -11.88
N PRO A 317 -6.57 -17.48 -12.85
CA PRO A 317 -6.93 -17.47 -14.27
C PRO A 317 -7.57 -18.78 -14.67
N GLN A 318 -8.40 -18.72 -15.72
CA GLN A 318 -9.07 -19.86 -16.28
C GLN A 318 -8.63 -20.08 -17.73
N PHE A 319 -8.43 -21.34 -18.07
CA PHE A 319 -7.96 -21.82 -19.36
C PHE A 319 -9.07 -22.67 -19.99
N TYR A 320 -9.60 -22.21 -21.11
CA TYR A 320 -10.67 -22.88 -21.84
C TYR A 320 -10.11 -23.70 -23.00
N PHE A 321 -10.46 -24.98 -23.03
CA PHE A 321 -10.05 -25.92 -24.07
C PHE A 321 -11.22 -26.27 -24.97
N ASP A 322 -11.00 -26.28 -26.28
CA ASP A 322 -11.99 -26.68 -27.27
C ASP A 322 -11.26 -27.35 -28.45
N PRO A 323 -11.43 -28.67 -28.62
CA PRO A 323 -12.23 -29.59 -27.79
C PRO A 323 -11.69 -29.79 -26.38
N ALA A 324 -12.55 -30.23 -25.45
CA ALA A 324 -12.16 -30.58 -24.10
C ALA A 324 -11.10 -31.68 -24.10
N PRO A 325 -10.10 -31.63 -23.19
CA PRO A 325 -9.15 -32.72 -22.99
C PRO A 325 -9.85 -34.04 -22.65
N LYS A 326 -9.22 -35.14 -22.98
CA LYS A 326 -9.77 -36.48 -22.74
C LYS A 326 -9.82 -36.76 -21.24
N GLY A 327 -10.98 -37.19 -20.74
CA GLY A 327 -11.17 -37.54 -19.33
C GLY A 327 -10.38 -38.78 -18.91
N GLU A 328 -10.09 -38.89 -17.62
CA GLU A 328 -9.35 -39.98 -16.97
C GLU A 328 -7.91 -40.11 -17.52
N VAL A 329 -7.31 -38.99 -17.90
CA VAL A 329 -5.92 -38.89 -18.35
C VAL A 329 -5.16 -37.90 -17.44
N LEU A 330 -3.99 -38.31 -16.98
CA LEU A 330 -3.09 -37.46 -16.21
C LEU A 330 -2.35 -36.53 -17.18
N TYR A 331 -2.60 -35.25 -17.09
CA TYR A 331 -1.90 -34.21 -17.83
C TYR A 331 -0.95 -33.45 -16.94
N LYS A 332 0.08 -32.89 -17.57
CA LYS A 332 0.95 -31.91 -16.92
C LYS A 332 0.55 -30.54 -17.50
N PHE A 333 0.09 -29.63 -16.63
CA PHE A 333 -0.09 -28.22 -16.99
C PHE A 333 1.26 -27.50 -16.81
N VAL A 334 1.69 -26.78 -17.83
CA VAL A 334 2.95 -26.00 -17.84
C VAL A 334 2.61 -24.58 -18.24
N CYS A 335 3.17 -23.60 -17.53
CA CYS A 335 3.06 -22.18 -17.86
C CYS A 335 4.42 -21.50 -17.81
N ASN A 336 4.80 -20.77 -18.87
CA ASN A 336 6.13 -20.19 -19.03
C ASN A 336 6.16 -18.65 -19.05
N ALA A 337 4.99 -18.00 -19.10
CA ALA A 337 4.93 -16.55 -19.33
C ALA A 337 4.17 -15.76 -18.26
N ALA A 338 3.84 -16.36 -17.11
CA ALA A 338 3.15 -15.62 -16.05
C ALA A 338 4.09 -14.64 -15.37
N LYS A 339 3.57 -13.43 -15.12
CA LYS A 339 4.20 -12.39 -14.30
C LYS A 339 3.19 -11.87 -13.29
N ASP A 340 3.65 -11.40 -12.15
CA ASP A 340 2.80 -10.68 -11.19
C ASP A 340 2.66 -9.19 -11.54
N SER A 341 1.90 -8.46 -10.73
CA SER A 341 1.72 -7.01 -10.90
C SER A 341 3.01 -6.19 -10.71
N MET A 342 4.06 -6.79 -10.16
CA MET A 342 5.39 -6.20 -10.04
C MET A 342 6.34 -6.66 -11.15
N PHE A 343 5.82 -7.30 -12.20
CA PHE A 343 6.54 -7.86 -13.36
C PHE A 343 7.58 -8.94 -12.99
N ARG A 344 7.47 -9.55 -11.79
CA ARG A 344 8.30 -10.69 -11.43
C ARG A 344 7.79 -11.94 -12.16
N SER A 345 8.70 -12.63 -12.81
CA SER A 345 8.36 -13.84 -13.58
C SER A 345 8.03 -15.02 -12.66
N LEU A 346 7.24 -15.95 -13.19
CA LEU A 346 6.96 -17.24 -12.59
C LEU A 346 8.26 -17.98 -12.30
N ASP A 347 8.37 -18.61 -11.12
CA ASP A 347 9.51 -19.45 -10.76
C ASP A 347 9.54 -20.68 -11.69
N THR A 348 10.63 -20.84 -12.43
CA THR A 348 10.80 -21.93 -13.40
C THR A 348 10.88 -23.32 -12.75
N LEU A 349 11.12 -23.39 -11.43
CA LEU A 349 11.07 -24.64 -10.66
C LEU A 349 9.66 -24.99 -10.17
N ARG A 350 8.72 -24.06 -10.32
CA ARG A 350 7.34 -24.16 -9.83
C ARG A 350 6.33 -23.66 -10.90
N ASN A 351 6.62 -23.96 -12.16
CA ASN A 351 5.80 -23.55 -13.30
C ASN A 351 4.95 -24.67 -13.90
N GLU A 352 4.94 -25.85 -13.28
CA GLU A 352 4.20 -27.00 -13.74
C GLU A 352 3.45 -27.71 -12.60
N VAL A 353 2.35 -28.37 -12.94
CA VAL A 353 1.54 -29.19 -12.01
C VAL A 353 0.87 -30.33 -12.77
N GLU A 354 0.83 -31.51 -12.16
CA GLU A 354 0.12 -32.65 -12.68
C GLU A 354 -1.37 -32.60 -12.30
N TRP A 355 -2.23 -32.92 -13.23
CA TRP A 355 -3.67 -32.93 -13.05
C TRP A 355 -4.33 -34.07 -13.84
N GLU A 356 -5.11 -34.92 -13.15
CA GLU A 356 -5.96 -35.90 -13.80
C GLU A 356 -7.24 -35.20 -14.28
N TRP A 357 -7.43 -35.14 -15.62
CA TRP A 357 -8.61 -34.53 -16.20
C TRP A 357 -9.84 -35.37 -15.89
N LYS A 358 -10.76 -34.80 -15.12
CA LYS A 358 -11.97 -35.49 -14.69
C LYS A 358 -12.94 -35.64 -15.85
N LYS A 359 -13.54 -36.82 -15.95
CA LYS A 359 -14.66 -37.04 -16.85
C LYS A 359 -15.89 -36.37 -16.28
N MET A 360 -16.30 -35.28 -16.87
CA MET A 360 -17.50 -34.53 -16.50
C MET A 360 -18.50 -34.60 -17.65
N GLU A 361 -19.80 -34.58 -17.33
CA GLU A 361 -20.83 -34.41 -18.36
C GLU A 361 -20.60 -33.08 -19.08
N SER A 362 -20.80 -33.06 -20.38
CA SER A 362 -20.72 -31.83 -21.17
C SER A 362 -21.67 -30.81 -20.57
N ASP A 363 -21.15 -29.66 -20.18
CA ASP A 363 -21.99 -28.57 -19.73
C ASP A 363 -22.74 -27.97 -20.93
N THR A 364 -23.93 -28.47 -21.15
CA THR A 364 -24.81 -28.04 -22.25
C THR A 364 -25.63 -26.79 -21.88
N LEU A 365 -25.58 -26.36 -20.63
CA LEU A 365 -26.32 -25.18 -20.19
C LEU A 365 -25.69 -23.90 -20.80
N PRO A 366 -26.49 -22.97 -21.29
CA PRO A 366 -25.97 -21.70 -21.80
C PRO A 366 -25.33 -20.87 -20.68
N PRO A 367 -24.34 -20.02 -21.00
CA PRO A 367 -23.80 -19.06 -20.03
C PRO A 367 -24.89 -18.19 -19.41
N LYS A 368 -24.90 -18.09 -18.08
CA LYS A 368 -25.88 -17.30 -17.33
C LYS A 368 -25.21 -16.06 -16.72
N VAL A 369 -25.96 -14.97 -16.64
CA VAL A 369 -25.52 -13.78 -15.93
C VAL A 369 -25.37 -14.10 -14.45
N SER A 370 -24.18 -13.93 -13.91
CA SER A 370 -23.85 -14.15 -12.51
C SER A 370 -23.97 -12.88 -11.67
N GLY A 371 -23.94 -11.70 -12.29
CA GLY A 371 -24.13 -10.43 -11.61
C GLY A 371 -23.80 -9.22 -12.47
N VAL A 372 -24.09 -8.05 -11.91
CA VAL A 372 -23.72 -6.74 -12.47
C VAL A 372 -23.01 -5.94 -11.40
N LYS A 373 -21.86 -5.36 -11.72
CA LYS A 373 -21.07 -4.57 -10.79
C LYS A 373 -20.72 -3.22 -11.42
N SER A 374 -20.63 -2.19 -10.57
CA SER A 374 -20.01 -0.91 -10.91
C SER A 374 -18.49 -1.03 -10.83
N ASN A 375 -17.77 -0.24 -11.60
CA ASN A 375 -16.32 -0.08 -11.48
C ASN A 375 -15.94 0.66 -10.17
N SER A 376 -16.83 1.44 -9.58
CA SER A 376 -16.60 2.07 -8.29
C SER A 376 -16.72 1.03 -7.16
N LYS A 377 -15.89 1.16 -6.12
CA LYS A 377 -15.97 0.32 -4.91
C LYS A 377 -17.11 0.76 -3.98
N ALA A 378 -17.74 1.89 -4.27
CA ALA A 378 -18.85 2.44 -3.50
C ALA A 378 -20.15 1.63 -3.73
N LYS A 379 -21.02 1.61 -2.74
CA LYS A 379 -22.38 1.02 -2.87
C LYS A 379 -23.33 1.89 -3.70
N VAL A 380 -22.91 3.05 -4.07
CA VAL A 380 -23.66 4.05 -4.84
C VAL A 380 -23.02 4.23 -6.21
N LEU A 381 -23.85 4.54 -7.21
CA LEU A 381 -23.44 4.75 -8.59
C LEU A 381 -23.18 6.24 -8.81
N PHE A 382 -21.99 6.56 -9.27
CA PHE A 382 -21.62 7.93 -9.67
C PHE A 382 -21.99 8.20 -11.13
N PRO A 383 -22.13 9.48 -11.54
CA PRO A 383 -22.50 9.82 -12.92
C PRO A 383 -21.64 9.17 -13.98
N ASP A 384 -20.33 9.05 -13.74
CA ASP A 384 -19.37 8.49 -14.69
C ASP A 384 -19.06 7.00 -14.52
N ASP A 385 -19.65 6.37 -13.51
CA ASP A 385 -19.44 4.95 -13.30
C ASP A 385 -19.85 4.09 -14.50
N SER A 386 -19.03 3.07 -14.78
CA SER A 386 -19.31 2.04 -15.74
C SER A 386 -19.90 0.81 -15.06
N LEU A 387 -20.89 0.19 -15.69
CA LEU A 387 -21.45 -1.08 -15.27
C LEU A 387 -20.87 -2.22 -16.10
N VAL A 388 -20.57 -3.34 -15.45
CA VAL A 388 -20.07 -4.57 -16.10
C VAL A 388 -20.95 -5.73 -15.73
N VAL A 389 -21.44 -6.43 -16.75
CA VAL A 389 -22.20 -7.68 -16.65
C VAL A 389 -21.22 -8.84 -16.62
N TYR A 390 -21.36 -9.72 -15.65
CA TYR A 390 -20.54 -10.92 -15.48
C TYR A 390 -21.33 -12.17 -15.84
N PHE A 391 -20.71 -13.07 -16.57
CA PHE A 391 -21.22 -14.40 -16.84
C PHE A 391 -20.50 -15.45 -15.99
N ASN A 392 -21.18 -16.54 -15.66
CA ASN A 392 -20.61 -17.63 -14.86
C ASN A 392 -19.60 -18.49 -15.63
N LYS A 393 -19.62 -18.43 -16.98
CA LYS A 393 -18.71 -19.14 -17.88
C LYS A 393 -18.55 -18.37 -19.18
N PRO A 394 -17.54 -18.70 -20.04
CA PRO A 394 -17.29 -18.01 -21.29
C PRO A 394 -18.50 -17.98 -22.20
N LYS A 395 -18.82 -16.82 -22.73
CA LYS A 395 -19.78 -16.63 -23.82
C LYS A 395 -18.99 -16.42 -25.11
N LEU A 396 -18.97 -17.41 -25.95
CA LEU A 396 -18.18 -17.44 -27.19
C LEU A 396 -18.99 -17.00 -28.42
N ASP A 397 -20.30 -17.22 -28.37
CA ASP A 397 -21.21 -16.83 -29.42
C ASP A 397 -21.77 -15.42 -29.18
N SER A 398 -22.46 -14.90 -30.22
CA SER A 398 -23.16 -13.62 -30.11
C SER A 398 -24.11 -13.60 -28.92
N LEU A 399 -24.22 -12.42 -28.30
CA LEU A 399 -25.05 -12.22 -27.12
C LEU A 399 -26.53 -12.22 -27.55
N GLU A 400 -27.29 -13.23 -27.13
CA GLU A 400 -28.74 -13.30 -27.35
C GLU A 400 -29.55 -12.56 -26.32
N GLN A 401 -28.94 -12.32 -25.15
CA GLN A 401 -29.58 -11.61 -24.04
C GLN A 401 -29.67 -10.11 -24.33
N THR A 402 -30.86 -9.56 -24.11
CA THR A 402 -31.07 -8.10 -24.15
C THR A 402 -31.07 -7.53 -22.75
N PHE A 403 -30.41 -6.39 -22.59
CA PHE A 403 -30.30 -5.72 -21.30
C PHE A 403 -31.02 -4.39 -21.30
N PHE A 404 -31.54 -4.04 -20.15
CA PHE A 404 -32.32 -2.82 -19.97
C PHE A 404 -31.92 -2.13 -18.67
N VAL A 405 -32.08 -0.83 -18.66
CA VAL A 405 -31.96 0.01 -17.48
C VAL A 405 -33.31 0.65 -17.22
N ALA A 406 -33.84 0.42 -16.03
CA ALA A 406 -35.06 1.10 -15.57
C ALA A 406 -34.70 2.21 -14.60
N VAL A 407 -35.21 3.41 -14.91
CA VAL A 407 -35.09 4.63 -14.10
C VAL A 407 -36.49 5.17 -13.89
N ASN A 408 -36.92 5.28 -12.63
CA ASN A 408 -38.30 5.64 -12.29
C ASN A 408 -39.30 4.68 -12.95
N LYS A 409 -40.06 5.18 -13.94
CA LYS A 409 -41.05 4.40 -14.70
C LYS A 409 -40.58 4.04 -16.11
N ASP A 410 -39.45 4.59 -16.54
CA ASP A 410 -38.94 4.42 -17.87
C ASP A 410 -37.94 3.25 -17.94
N THR A 411 -38.07 2.40 -18.95
CA THR A 411 -37.17 1.27 -19.19
C THR A 411 -36.55 1.43 -20.58
N THR A 412 -35.24 1.55 -20.62
CA THR A 412 -34.47 1.76 -21.85
C THR A 412 -33.55 0.58 -22.10
N GLN A 413 -33.53 0.09 -23.34
CA GLN A 413 -32.58 -0.95 -23.75
C GLN A 413 -31.17 -0.34 -23.79
N VAL A 414 -30.20 -1.10 -23.27
CA VAL A 414 -28.79 -0.73 -23.31
C VAL A 414 -27.98 -1.78 -24.07
N GLN A 415 -26.97 -1.30 -24.79
CA GLN A 415 -26.01 -2.17 -25.45
C GLN A 415 -24.91 -2.57 -24.46
N VAL A 416 -24.33 -3.74 -24.70
CA VAL A 416 -23.18 -4.20 -23.93
C VAL A 416 -22.08 -4.65 -24.89
N LYS A 417 -20.85 -4.26 -24.58
CA LYS A 417 -19.66 -4.58 -25.36
C LYS A 417 -18.81 -5.60 -24.61
N GLN A 418 -18.40 -6.64 -25.31
CA GLN A 418 -17.54 -7.67 -24.73
C GLN A 418 -16.16 -7.06 -24.36
N VAL A 419 -15.77 -7.22 -23.10
CA VAL A 419 -14.44 -6.85 -22.55
C VAL A 419 -13.53 -8.08 -22.58
N ASP A 420 -14.08 -9.21 -22.14
CA ASP A 420 -13.45 -10.53 -22.23
C ASP A 420 -14.54 -11.62 -22.28
N PRO A 421 -14.18 -12.91 -22.39
CA PRO A 421 -15.17 -13.98 -22.57
C PRO A 421 -16.27 -14.08 -21.50
N VAL A 422 -16.07 -13.51 -20.31
CA VAL A 422 -17.02 -13.56 -19.18
C VAL A 422 -17.51 -12.19 -18.72
N ARG A 423 -17.00 -11.09 -19.30
CA ARG A 423 -17.34 -9.72 -18.88
C ARG A 423 -17.78 -8.86 -20.07
N PHE A 424 -18.86 -8.12 -19.86
CA PHE A 424 -19.44 -7.24 -20.86
C PHE A 424 -19.69 -5.87 -20.23
N ALA A 425 -19.06 -4.82 -20.77
CA ALA A 425 -19.28 -3.46 -20.32
C ALA A 425 -20.59 -2.92 -20.89
N VAL A 426 -21.37 -2.25 -20.07
CA VAL A 426 -22.59 -1.56 -20.50
C VAL A 426 -22.20 -0.26 -21.21
N GLU A 427 -22.62 -0.11 -22.46
CA GLU A 427 -22.45 1.12 -23.21
C GLU A 427 -23.48 2.15 -22.73
N LYS A 428 -23.00 3.20 -22.09
CA LYS A 428 -23.87 4.31 -21.70
C LYS A 428 -23.73 5.48 -22.67
N THR A 429 -24.84 6.10 -23.00
CA THR A 429 -24.91 7.26 -23.92
C THR A 429 -24.84 8.60 -23.22
N ALA A 430 -25.03 8.60 -21.89
CA ALA A 430 -25.01 9.80 -21.04
C ALA A 430 -24.60 9.43 -19.60
N PRO A 431 -24.11 10.39 -18.80
CA PRO A 431 -23.88 10.19 -17.38
C PRO A 431 -25.15 9.73 -16.64
N TRP A 432 -24.97 8.95 -15.56
CA TRP A 432 -26.08 8.55 -14.71
C TRP A 432 -26.67 9.77 -14.02
N GLN A 433 -28.00 9.87 -13.99
CA GLN A 433 -28.68 10.94 -13.25
C GLN A 433 -28.46 10.72 -11.74
N THR A 434 -28.40 11.82 -11.00
CA THR A 434 -28.30 11.80 -9.54
C THR A 434 -29.67 11.72 -8.89
N ASP A 435 -29.71 11.34 -7.60
CA ASP A 435 -30.93 11.28 -6.78
C ASP A 435 -32.01 10.30 -7.28
N ILE A 436 -31.60 9.23 -7.97
CA ILE A 436 -32.47 8.21 -8.51
C ILE A 436 -32.01 6.80 -8.18
N SER A 437 -32.90 5.82 -8.35
CA SER A 437 -32.56 4.42 -8.38
C SER A 437 -32.41 3.94 -9.82
N VAL A 438 -31.33 3.24 -10.12
CA VAL A 438 -31.06 2.59 -11.40
C VAL A 438 -31.22 1.07 -11.23
N ILE A 439 -32.15 0.47 -11.95
CA ILE A 439 -32.37 -0.97 -11.90
C ILE A 439 -31.88 -1.59 -13.22
N PHE A 440 -30.91 -2.48 -13.12
CA PHE A 440 -30.41 -3.22 -14.28
C PHE A 440 -31.22 -4.51 -14.45
N LEU A 441 -31.72 -4.73 -15.68
CA LEU A 441 -32.65 -5.78 -16.02
C LEU A 441 -32.13 -6.61 -17.19
N MET A 442 -32.50 -7.87 -17.23
CA MET A 442 -32.34 -8.72 -18.39
C MET A 442 -33.74 -9.05 -18.96
N GLY A 443 -33.96 -8.82 -20.24
CA GLY A 443 -35.17 -9.16 -20.92
C GLY A 443 -35.21 -10.65 -21.31
N TYR A 444 -36.38 -11.24 -21.23
CA TYR A 444 -36.66 -12.57 -21.76
C TYR A 444 -38.08 -12.65 -22.33
N MET A 445 -38.25 -13.50 -23.32
CA MET A 445 -39.57 -13.73 -23.90
C MET A 445 -40.33 -14.75 -23.05
N ASP A 446 -41.49 -14.37 -22.58
CA ASP A 446 -42.41 -15.27 -21.87
C ASP A 446 -43.59 -15.63 -22.79
N THR A 447 -43.86 -16.91 -22.81
CA THR A 447 -44.92 -17.47 -23.70
C THR A 447 -46.08 -17.90 -22.82
N THR A 448 -47.20 -17.23 -22.96
CA THR A 448 -48.43 -17.54 -22.23
C THR A 448 -49.55 -17.90 -23.22
N LEU A 449 -50.50 -18.72 -22.77
CA LEU A 449 -51.70 -18.96 -23.52
C LEU A 449 -52.74 -17.87 -23.23
N ALA A 450 -53.26 -17.24 -24.27
CA ALA A 450 -54.36 -16.31 -24.16
C ALA A 450 -55.63 -16.99 -23.57
N ALA A 451 -56.56 -16.20 -23.12
CA ALA A 451 -57.89 -16.71 -22.80
C ALA A 451 -58.49 -17.41 -24.04
N ALA A 452 -59.20 -18.53 -23.85
CA ALA A 452 -59.86 -19.23 -24.94
C ALA A 452 -60.87 -18.30 -25.63
N ASP A 453 -60.86 -18.30 -26.98
CA ASP A 453 -61.88 -17.63 -27.76
C ASP A 453 -63.26 -18.34 -27.66
N SER A 454 -64.24 -17.81 -28.36
CA SER A 454 -65.60 -18.38 -28.36
C SER A 454 -65.68 -19.81 -28.91
N ASN A 455 -64.62 -20.27 -29.57
CA ASN A 455 -64.50 -21.63 -30.14
C ASN A 455 -63.59 -22.53 -29.29
N GLY A 456 -63.14 -22.07 -28.09
CA GLY A 456 -62.26 -22.80 -27.20
C GLY A 456 -60.78 -22.85 -27.65
N LYS A 457 -60.42 -22.15 -28.70
CA LYS A 457 -59.02 -22.06 -29.19
C LYS A 457 -58.26 -21.02 -28.34
N ARG A 458 -57.04 -21.40 -27.95
CA ARG A 458 -56.12 -20.50 -27.22
C ARG A 458 -54.95 -20.15 -28.13
N ASP A 459 -54.75 -18.87 -28.34
CA ASP A 459 -53.57 -18.38 -29.05
C ASP A 459 -52.40 -18.20 -28.11
N THR A 460 -51.21 -18.38 -28.63
CA THR A 460 -49.98 -18.16 -27.87
C THR A 460 -49.64 -16.67 -27.91
N VAL A 461 -49.54 -16.08 -26.73
CA VAL A 461 -49.09 -14.70 -26.57
C VAL A 461 -47.64 -14.72 -26.11
N ILE A 462 -46.77 -14.09 -26.89
CA ILE A 462 -45.38 -13.90 -26.56
C ILE A 462 -45.21 -12.47 -26.05
N SER A 463 -44.73 -12.31 -24.84
CA SER A 463 -44.52 -11.01 -24.21
C SER A 463 -43.11 -10.87 -23.65
N LEU A 464 -42.51 -9.68 -23.80
CA LEU A 464 -41.23 -9.35 -23.19
C LEU A 464 -41.43 -9.14 -21.70
N LYS A 465 -40.70 -9.92 -20.89
CA LYS A 465 -40.62 -9.77 -19.44
C LYS A 465 -39.20 -9.46 -19.01
N TYR A 466 -39.08 -8.96 -17.78
CA TYR A 466 -37.81 -8.51 -17.25
C TYR A 466 -37.46 -9.24 -15.96
N GLN A 467 -36.23 -9.75 -15.92
CA GLN A 467 -35.59 -10.25 -14.69
C GLN A 467 -34.71 -9.15 -14.13
N ARG A 468 -34.95 -8.79 -12.88
CA ARG A 468 -34.08 -7.86 -12.16
C ARG A 468 -32.75 -8.55 -11.84
N LEU A 469 -31.65 -7.94 -12.27
CA LEU A 469 -30.29 -8.39 -11.98
C LEU A 469 -29.69 -7.65 -10.79
N GLN A 470 -29.76 -6.31 -10.80
CA GLN A 470 -29.18 -5.49 -9.75
C GLN A 470 -29.92 -4.15 -9.62
N LYS A 471 -29.93 -3.59 -8.40
CA LYS A 471 -30.37 -2.22 -8.13
C LYS A 471 -29.18 -1.41 -7.61
N PHE A 472 -29.01 -0.22 -8.14
CA PHE A 472 -28.06 0.78 -7.68
C PHE A 472 -28.81 2.02 -7.24
N GLU A 473 -28.34 2.65 -6.16
CA GLU A 473 -28.76 4.00 -5.79
C GLU A 473 -27.70 4.96 -6.31
N THR A 474 -28.10 6.06 -6.92
CA THR A 474 -27.18 7.09 -7.38
C THR A 474 -26.86 8.08 -6.28
N VAL A 475 -25.70 8.74 -6.39
CA VAL A 475 -25.30 9.76 -5.41
C VAL A 475 -26.20 10.98 -5.54
N SER A 476 -26.52 11.63 -4.40
CA SER A 476 -27.27 12.88 -4.41
C SER A 476 -26.41 14.05 -4.88
N LYS A 477 -26.94 14.83 -5.82
CA LYS A 477 -26.28 16.04 -6.34
C LYS A 477 -25.98 17.08 -5.24
N LEU A 478 -26.79 17.10 -4.19
CA LEU A 478 -26.63 18.01 -3.05
C LEU A 478 -25.40 17.69 -2.18
N LYS A 479 -24.75 16.54 -2.39
CA LYS A 479 -23.57 16.10 -1.61
C LYS A 479 -22.26 16.27 -2.40
N PHE A 480 -22.30 16.77 -3.61
CA PHE A 480 -21.09 16.93 -4.41
C PHE A 480 -20.39 18.25 -4.14
N ALA A 481 -19.09 18.14 -4.03
CA ALA A 481 -18.16 19.25 -3.98
C ALA A 481 -17.25 19.20 -5.21
N LYS A 482 -16.83 20.36 -5.67
CA LYS A 482 -15.77 20.50 -6.68
C LYS A 482 -14.52 21.02 -6.01
N LEU A 483 -13.38 20.45 -6.36
CA LEU A 483 -12.09 20.93 -5.91
C LEU A 483 -11.22 21.24 -7.11
N ARG A 484 -10.75 22.47 -7.22
CA ARG A 484 -9.82 22.93 -8.26
C ARG A 484 -8.54 23.41 -7.63
N GLY A 485 -7.44 23.17 -8.29
CA GLY A 485 -6.14 23.63 -7.84
C GLY A 485 -5.10 23.57 -8.95
N ARG A 486 -3.89 24.00 -8.60
CA ARG A 486 -2.74 23.96 -9.50
C ARG A 486 -1.49 23.56 -8.73
N ILE A 487 -0.72 22.64 -9.27
CA ILE A 487 0.59 22.26 -8.79
C ILE A 487 1.64 22.85 -9.73
N PRO A 488 2.33 23.91 -9.33
CA PRO A 488 3.34 24.54 -10.19
C PRO A 488 4.42 23.54 -10.58
N GLY A 489 4.75 23.46 -11.86
CA GLY A 489 5.77 22.56 -12.40
C GLY A 489 5.34 21.09 -12.58
N ALA A 490 4.12 20.71 -12.16
CA ALA A 490 3.61 19.39 -12.45
C ALA A 490 3.34 19.21 -13.95
N THR A 491 3.66 18.03 -14.45
CA THR A 491 3.41 17.64 -15.85
C THR A 491 2.13 16.81 -15.95
N PRO A 492 1.57 16.58 -17.15
CA PRO A 492 0.37 15.75 -17.34
C PRO A 492 0.53 14.29 -16.86
N LYS A 493 1.76 13.83 -16.62
CA LYS A 493 2.01 12.51 -16.03
C LYS A 493 1.75 12.47 -14.52
N ALA A 494 1.67 13.62 -13.85
CA ALA A 494 1.40 13.68 -12.43
C ALA A 494 -0.06 13.32 -12.15
N ILE A 495 -0.27 12.45 -11.16
CA ILE A 495 -1.58 12.13 -10.61
C ILE A 495 -1.73 12.84 -9.27
N VAL A 496 -2.80 13.62 -9.13
CA VAL A 496 -3.24 14.16 -7.85
C VAL A 496 -4.17 13.15 -7.21
N ARG A 497 -3.94 12.84 -5.95
CA ARG A 497 -4.73 11.88 -5.20
C ARG A 497 -5.32 12.52 -3.97
N LEU A 498 -6.58 12.23 -3.73
CA LEU A 498 -7.29 12.54 -2.50
C LEU A 498 -7.68 11.24 -1.81
N LEU A 499 -7.39 11.12 -0.54
CA LEU A 499 -7.85 10.02 0.31
C LEU A 499 -8.87 10.59 1.30
N SER A 500 -10.11 10.10 1.24
CA SER A 500 -11.14 10.44 2.23
C SER A 500 -10.76 9.89 3.59
N ALA A 501 -10.67 10.77 4.59
CA ALA A 501 -10.38 10.41 5.98
C ALA A 501 -11.52 9.58 6.63
N GLU A 502 -12.74 9.66 6.10
CA GLU A 502 -13.91 8.98 6.64
C GLU A 502 -14.15 7.60 6.00
N THR A 503 -13.99 7.52 4.67
CA THR A 503 -14.34 6.32 3.90
C THR A 503 -13.15 5.51 3.44
N ASN A 504 -11.92 6.03 3.57
CA ASN A 504 -10.69 5.49 2.96
C ASN A 504 -10.80 5.30 1.44
N GLN A 505 -11.68 6.03 0.79
CA GLN A 505 -11.83 6.02 -0.67
C GLN A 505 -10.81 6.97 -1.29
N TYR A 506 -10.18 6.52 -2.38
CA TYR A 506 -9.28 7.33 -3.20
C TYR A 506 -10.02 7.95 -4.37
N TYR A 507 -9.70 9.22 -4.64
CA TYR A 507 -10.04 9.94 -5.86
C TYR A 507 -8.74 10.35 -6.52
N MET A 508 -8.62 10.20 -7.83
CA MET A 508 -7.39 10.43 -8.57
C MET A 508 -7.70 11.16 -9.87
N GLU A 509 -6.92 12.22 -10.14
CA GLU A 509 -7.02 13.00 -11.36
C GLU A 509 -5.63 13.35 -11.90
N HIS A 510 -5.48 13.34 -13.21
CA HIS A 510 -4.26 13.79 -13.86
C HIS A 510 -4.16 15.31 -13.88
N CYS A 511 -2.95 15.83 -13.75
CA CYS A 511 -2.70 17.24 -14.01
C CYS A 511 -2.84 17.56 -15.50
N ASN A 512 -3.26 18.79 -15.81
CA ASN A 512 -3.16 19.36 -17.14
C ASN A 512 -1.73 19.81 -17.45
N GLY A 513 -1.46 20.26 -18.69
CA GLY A 513 -0.15 20.73 -19.12
C GLY A 513 0.40 21.92 -18.32
N ASP A 514 -0.46 22.70 -17.70
CA ASP A 514 -0.13 23.83 -16.84
C ASP A 514 -0.06 23.48 -15.35
N GLY A 515 -0.23 22.20 -15.00
CA GLY A 515 -0.27 21.69 -13.63
C GLY A 515 -1.63 21.88 -12.94
N SER A 516 -2.66 22.36 -13.61
CA SER A 516 -4.01 22.45 -13.04
C SER A 516 -4.66 21.08 -12.95
N PHE A 517 -5.57 20.91 -11.97
CA PHE A 517 -6.40 19.72 -11.79
C PHE A 517 -7.79 20.10 -11.30
N SER A 518 -8.77 19.20 -11.51
CA SER A 518 -10.15 19.37 -11.07
C SER A 518 -10.76 18.05 -10.67
N PHE A 519 -11.32 18.00 -9.47
CA PHE A 519 -12.22 16.95 -9.02
C PHE A 519 -13.64 17.51 -9.01
N ASP A 520 -14.53 16.95 -9.81
CA ASP A 520 -15.88 17.48 -9.97
C ASP A 520 -16.94 16.79 -9.11
N ASP A 521 -16.67 15.56 -8.63
CA ASP A 521 -17.63 14.70 -7.96
C ASP A 521 -17.12 14.20 -6.58
N LEU A 522 -16.54 15.10 -5.79
CA LEU A 522 -16.15 14.78 -4.42
C LEU A 522 -17.35 14.81 -3.49
N VAL A 523 -17.34 13.94 -2.49
CA VAL A 523 -18.28 14.03 -1.37
C VAL A 523 -17.71 15.03 -0.36
N GLU A 524 -18.56 15.88 0.25
CA GLU A 524 -18.14 16.76 1.33
C GLU A 524 -17.47 15.98 2.45
N GLY A 525 -16.30 16.44 2.93
CA GLY A 525 -15.54 15.73 3.96
C GLY A 525 -14.10 16.22 4.12
N ALA A 526 -13.36 15.47 4.92
CA ALA A 526 -11.92 15.68 5.14
C ALA A 526 -11.09 14.74 4.27
N TYR A 527 -10.05 15.26 3.64
CA TYR A 527 -9.19 14.54 2.71
C TYR A 527 -7.72 14.74 3.04
N LEU A 528 -6.92 13.70 2.88
CA LEU A 528 -5.48 13.81 2.70
C LEU A 528 -5.22 14.02 1.21
N MET A 529 -4.31 14.94 0.87
CA MET A 529 -3.99 15.26 -0.51
C MET A 529 -2.51 15.10 -0.79
N ASP A 530 -2.19 14.37 -1.82
CA ASP A 530 -0.84 14.21 -2.35
C ASP A 530 -0.84 14.19 -3.89
N TYR A 531 0.36 14.23 -4.48
CA TYR A 531 0.54 13.94 -5.89
C TYR A 531 1.81 13.11 -6.10
N TYR A 532 1.83 12.36 -7.20
CA TYR A 532 2.95 11.48 -7.54
C TYR A 532 3.03 11.26 -9.06
N TYR A 533 4.18 10.74 -9.47
CA TYR A 533 4.42 10.33 -10.85
C TYR A 533 4.42 8.79 -10.89
N PRO A 534 3.34 8.16 -11.41
CA PRO A 534 3.28 6.71 -11.47
C PRO A 534 4.28 6.15 -12.48
N GLU A 535 4.70 4.92 -12.28
CA GLU A 535 5.31 4.13 -13.34
C GLU A 535 4.27 3.80 -14.41
N GLU A 536 4.73 3.61 -15.64
CA GLU A 536 3.88 3.28 -16.78
C GLU A 536 3.02 2.04 -16.48
N GLY A 537 1.70 2.18 -16.62
CA GLY A 537 0.72 1.12 -16.33
C GLY A 537 0.33 0.94 -14.86
N LYS A 538 0.75 1.83 -13.95
CA LYS A 538 0.36 1.83 -12.54
C LYS A 538 -0.38 3.09 -12.14
N ASP A 539 -1.44 2.95 -11.34
CA ASP A 539 -2.25 4.07 -10.84
C ASP A 539 -1.96 4.41 -9.36
N GLN A 540 -0.98 3.76 -8.73
CA GLN A 540 -0.64 3.96 -7.31
C GLN A 540 0.83 4.35 -7.16
N PRO A 541 1.19 5.18 -6.15
CA PRO A 541 2.59 5.45 -5.84
C PRO A 541 3.28 4.14 -5.43
N ASP A 542 4.46 3.92 -5.96
CA ASP A 542 5.25 2.74 -5.71
C ASP A 542 6.31 3.06 -4.63
N ALA A 543 6.39 2.24 -3.60
CA ALA A 543 7.43 2.37 -2.57
C ALA A 543 8.81 1.89 -3.06
N GLY A 544 8.91 1.35 -4.28
CA GLY A 544 10.10 0.70 -4.77
C GLY A 544 10.21 -0.75 -4.31
N SER A 545 11.34 -1.38 -4.53
CA SER A 545 11.62 -2.76 -4.12
C SER A 545 13.12 -2.94 -3.86
N VAL A 546 13.46 -3.74 -2.86
CA VAL A 546 14.86 -4.09 -2.56
C VAL A 546 15.32 -5.27 -3.41
N GLU A 547 14.43 -6.24 -3.64
CA GLU A 547 14.72 -7.42 -4.46
C GLU A 547 13.54 -7.72 -5.41
N PRO A 548 13.68 -7.51 -6.74
CA PRO A 548 14.80 -6.85 -7.40
C PRO A 548 14.88 -5.37 -7.00
N LEU A 549 16.08 -4.77 -7.06
CA LEU A 549 16.24 -3.37 -6.74
C LEU A 549 15.48 -2.49 -7.72
N ARG A 550 14.59 -1.66 -7.19
CA ARG A 550 13.78 -0.70 -7.95
C ARG A 550 13.47 0.51 -7.06
N TYR A 551 13.70 1.69 -7.58
CA TYR A 551 13.44 2.93 -6.85
C TYR A 551 11.96 3.21 -6.72
N GLY A 552 11.60 3.98 -5.70
CA GLY A 552 10.22 4.40 -5.47
C GLY A 552 9.77 5.49 -6.45
N SER A 553 8.47 5.68 -6.54
CA SER A 553 7.86 6.77 -7.31
C SER A 553 8.16 8.13 -6.67
N ALA A 554 8.33 9.16 -7.49
CA ALA A 554 8.35 10.54 -7.01
C ALA A 554 6.99 10.88 -6.39
N TRP A 555 6.97 11.21 -5.10
CA TRP A 555 5.76 11.47 -4.32
C TRP A 555 5.92 12.75 -3.49
N ARG A 556 4.81 13.48 -3.30
CA ARG A 556 4.75 14.69 -2.47
C ARG A 556 3.41 14.79 -1.75
N ALA A 557 3.42 15.00 -0.43
CA ALA A 557 2.22 15.40 0.29
C ALA A 557 1.95 16.89 0.08
N ILE A 558 0.69 17.22 -0.13
CA ILE A 558 0.22 18.61 -0.27
C ILE A 558 -0.43 19.07 1.03
N SER A 559 -1.34 18.28 1.58
CA SER A 559 -2.05 18.60 2.80
C SER A 559 -2.37 17.35 3.61
N ASP A 560 -2.20 17.46 4.92
CA ASP A 560 -2.56 16.40 5.87
C ASP A 560 -4.05 16.41 6.23
N THR A 561 -4.73 17.52 6.01
CA THR A 561 -6.17 17.63 6.21
C THR A 561 -6.72 18.76 5.36
N LEU A 562 -7.34 18.39 4.26
CA LEU A 562 -8.10 19.29 3.40
C LEU A 562 -9.59 19.12 3.70
N LYS A 563 -10.26 20.17 4.13
CA LYS A 563 -11.71 20.16 4.31
C LYS A 563 -12.37 20.64 3.04
N VAL A 564 -13.07 19.76 2.37
CA VAL A 564 -13.85 20.05 1.17
C VAL A 564 -15.31 20.19 1.58
N LYS A 565 -15.92 21.32 1.25
CA LYS A 565 -17.34 21.62 1.51
C LYS A 565 -18.14 21.50 0.22
N ASN A 566 -19.44 21.27 0.36
CA ASN A 566 -20.36 21.28 -0.78
C ASN A 566 -20.19 22.58 -1.62
N GLY A 567 -20.23 22.45 -2.94
CA GLY A 567 -19.99 23.54 -3.88
C GLY A 567 -18.53 23.62 -4.36
N GLU A 568 -18.12 24.81 -4.84
CA GLU A 568 -16.78 25.01 -5.39
C GLU A 568 -15.75 25.30 -4.27
N ASN A 569 -14.64 24.55 -4.30
CA ASN A 569 -13.48 24.75 -3.46
C ASN A 569 -12.27 25.00 -4.36
N VAL A 570 -11.49 26.03 -4.04
CA VAL A 570 -10.29 26.40 -4.80
C VAL A 570 -9.08 26.39 -3.87
N LEU A 571 -8.00 25.78 -4.29
CA LEU A 571 -6.73 25.76 -3.59
C LEU A 571 -5.81 26.85 -4.15
N ASP A 572 -5.85 28.03 -3.56
CA ASP A 572 -5.10 29.21 -4.01
C ASP A 572 -3.60 29.19 -3.68
N SER A 573 -3.13 28.30 -2.81
CA SER A 573 -1.80 28.43 -2.20
C SER A 573 -0.92 27.17 -2.20
N LEU A 574 -0.96 26.36 -3.25
CA LEU A 574 0.02 25.29 -3.45
C LEU A 574 1.41 25.83 -3.84
N THR A 575 1.61 27.13 -3.86
CA THR A 575 2.84 27.82 -4.26
C THR A 575 4.03 27.61 -3.33
N LYS A 576 3.88 26.96 -2.17
CA LYS A 576 4.98 26.80 -1.19
C LYS A 576 5.63 25.42 -1.17
N VAL A 577 5.26 24.49 -2.04
CA VAL A 577 5.64 23.07 -1.87
C VAL A 577 6.29 22.44 -3.10
N VAL A 578 6.79 23.18 -4.05
CA VAL A 578 7.56 22.60 -5.17
C VAL A 578 9.04 22.91 -5.02
N PRO A 579 9.86 22.01 -4.47
CA PRO A 579 11.25 21.94 -4.86
C PRO A 579 11.29 21.44 -6.31
N SER A 580 12.11 22.06 -7.13
CA SER A 580 12.43 21.59 -8.49
C SER A 580 12.74 20.09 -8.47
N LEU A 581 12.11 19.35 -9.37
CA LEU A 581 12.51 17.99 -9.72
C LEU A 581 13.87 18.02 -10.41
#